data_46466194a8631ffeb5e2208f697626ac
#
_entry.id   46466194a8631ffeb5e2208f697626ac
#
_cell.length_a   1.000
_cell.length_b   1.000
_cell.length_c   1.000
_cell.angle_alpha   90.00
_cell.angle_beta   90.00
_cell.angle_gamma   90.00
#
_symmetry.space_group_name_H-M   'P 1'
#
loop_
_entity.id
_entity.type
_entity.pdbx_description
1 polymer ?
#
loop_
_entity_poly.entity_id
_entity_poly.type
_entity_poly.pdbx_seq_one_letter_code
_entity_poly.pdbx_strand_id
1 'polypeptide(L)'
;MVVYLLLGAVVGGLLVAAIRSQMSAVKVDRRSWTDLVAAIQRIEFERIKSVARDYLDPQEGQIALEPTDMWLMLGGRDGLRRMKQNARLMLLLAAHAQQWNFDEGVIVTERIRRDALRLQTSIRQVEMALMMHRLMRRSATLIPFHLHEAASSYYLMRQRLLALYQTSHAGLYPRLAEVL
;
A
#
# COMPACT_ATOMS: atom_id res chain seq x y z
N MET A 1 -32.77 -26.69 -9.14
CA MET A 1 -31.56 -27.06 -9.88
C MET A 1 -30.72 -25.87 -10.30
N VAL A 2 -31.26 -24.84 -10.95
CA VAL A 2 -30.52 -23.63 -11.40
C VAL A 2 -29.85 -22.86 -10.27
N VAL A 3 -30.49 -22.74 -9.10
CA VAL A 3 -29.94 -22.01 -7.94
C VAL A 3 -28.68 -22.69 -7.40
N TYR A 4 -28.64 -24.02 -7.35
CA TYR A 4 -27.45 -24.75 -6.89
C TYR A 4 -26.28 -24.66 -7.88
N LEU A 5 -26.56 -24.58 -9.18
CA LEU A 5 -25.54 -24.36 -10.21
C LEU A 5 -24.94 -22.95 -10.12
N LEU A 6 -25.76 -21.92 -9.89
CA LEU A 6 -25.30 -20.57 -9.66
C LEU A 6 -24.46 -20.44 -8.38
N LEU A 7 -24.93 -21.07 -7.30
CA LEU A 7 -24.17 -21.07 -6.03
C LEU A 7 -22.80 -21.77 -6.19
N GLY A 8 -22.77 -22.91 -6.89
CA GLY A 8 -21.54 -23.63 -7.19
C GLY A 8 -20.55 -22.83 -8.04
N ALA A 9 -21.06 -22.08 -9.05
CA ALA A 9 -20.24 -21.21 -9.89
C ALA A 9 -19.64 -20.02 -9.10
N VAL A 10 -20.41 -19.43 -8.19
CA VAL A 10 -19.95 -18.34 -7.32
C VAL A 10 -18.88 -18.83 -6.32
N VAL A 11 -19.14 -19.95 -5.65
CA VAL A 11 -18.17 -20.54 -4.69
C VAL A 11 -16.92 -21.01 -5.42
N GLY A 12 -17.04 -21.65 -6.58
CA GLY A 12 -15.90 -22.03 -7.41
C GLY A 12 -15.08 -20.83 -7.90
N GLY A 13 -15.73 -19.75 -8.33
CA GLY A 13 -15.08 -18.50 -8.71
C GLY A 13 -14.33 -17.84 -7.57
N LEU A 14 -14.91 -17.83 -6.35
CA LEU A 14 -14.27 -17.31 -5.16
C LEU A 14 -13.06 -18.14 -4.73
N LEU A 15 -13.15 -19.48 -4.80
CA LEU A 15 -12.04 -20.39 -4.52
C LEU A 15 -10.89 -20.20 -5.51
N VAL A 16 -11.18 -20.13 -6.81
CA VAL A 16 -10.15 -19.88 -7.83
C VAL A 16 -9.51 -18.50 -7.65
N ALA A 17 -10.29 -17.48 -7.30
CA ALA A 17 -9.76 -16.14 -7.00
C ALA A 17 -8.87 -16.14 -5.74
N ALA A 18 -9.27 -16.87 -4.69
CA ALA A 18 -8.48 -17.02 -3.46
C ALA A 18 -7.16 -17.79 -3.71
N ILE A 19 -7.20 -18.89 -4.45
CA ILE A 19 -6.01 -19.67 -4.83
C ILE A 19 -5.07 -18.82 -5.71
N ARG A 20 -5.61 -18.10 -6.69
CA ARG A 20 -4.82 -17.21 -7.53
C ARG A 20 -4.17 -16.06 -6.75
N SER A 21 -4.88 -15.51 -5.75
CA SER A 21 -4.33 -14.47 -4.89
C SER A 21 -3.21 -15.01 -3.99
N GLN A 22 -3.33 -16.23 -3.48
CA GLN A 22 -2.26 -16.90 -2.72
C GLN A 22 -1.08 -17.31 -3.60
N MET A 23 -1.32 -17.85 -4.78
CA MET A 23 -0.22 -18.21 -5.71
C MET A 23 0.52 -17.00 -6.26
N SER A 24 -0.13 -15.84 -6.39
CA SER A 24 0.55 -14.59 -6.74
C SER A 24 1.47 -14.06 -5.62
N ALA A 25 1.21 -14.44 -4.37
CA ALA A 25 2.07 -14.09 -3.23
C ALA A 25 3.33 -14.99 -3.13
N VAL A 26 3.35 -16.14 -3.79
CA VAL A 26 4.42 -17.15 -3.69
C VAL A 26 5.37 -17.15 -4.90
N LYS A 27 5.10 -16.40 -5.96
CA LYS A 27 6.16 -16.13 -6.93
C LYS A 27 7.21 -15.27 -6.25
N VAL A 28 8.19 -15.94 -5.64
CA VAL A 28 9.47 -15.32 -5.25
C VAL A 28 9.97 -14.64 -6.52
N ASP A 29 9.83 -13.33 -6.56
CA ASP A 29 10.30 -12.52 -7.67
C ASP A 29 11.83 -12.70 -7.70
N ARG A 30 12.37 -13.34 -8.74
CA ARG A 30 13.80 -13.58 -8.90
C ARG A 30 14.56 -12.29 -9.23
N ARG A 31 13.92 -11.14 -9.14
CA ARG A 31 14.55 -9.84 -9.36
C ARG A 31 15.63 -9.59 -8.33
N SER A 32 16.73 -9.04 -8.79
CA SER A 32 17.79 -8.61 -7.88
C SER A 32 17.31 -7.43 -7.03
N TRP A 33 17.95 -7.24 -5.89
CA TRP A 33 17.68 -6.07 -5.04
C TRP A 33 17.79 -4.74 -5.81
N THR A 34 18.80 -4.63 -6.67
CA THR A 34 19.04 -3.46 -7.53
C THR A 34 17.89 -3.21 -8.49
N ASP A 35 17.31 -4.26 -9.08
CA ASP A 35 16.16 -4.12 -9.99
C ASP A 35 14.90 -3.69 -9.25
N LEU A 36 14.70 -4.20 -8.02
CA LEU A 36 13.57 -3.81 -7.18
C LEU A 36 13.65 -2.34 -6.81
N VAL A 37 14.83 -1.86 -6.39
CA VAL A 37 15.05 -0.45 -6.03
C VAL A 37 14.90 0.45 -7.27
N ALA A 38 15.44 0.06 -8.42
CA ALA A 38 15.31 0.82 -9.67
C ALA A 38 13.86 0.91 -10.18
N ALA A 39 13.01 -0.06 -9.82
CA ALA A 39 11.60 -0.08 -10.19
C ALA A 39 10.70 0.82 -9.31
N ILE A 40 11.21 1.35 -8.19
CA ILE A 40 10.46 2.24 -7.30
C ILE A 40 10.13 3.54 -8.05
N GLN A 41 8.86 3.88 -8.05
CA GLN A 41 8.37 5.10 -8.70
C GLN A 41 8.52 6.29 -7.77
N ARG A 42 9.02 7.39 -8.30
CA ARG A 42 9.19 8.64 -7.56
C ARG A 42 7.84 9.20 -7.11
N ILE A 43 7.72 9.50 -5.82
CA ILE A 43 6.53 10.08 -5.18
C ILE A 43 7.00 11.25 -4.31
N GLU A 44 6.19 12.30 -4.20
CA GLU A 44 6.45 13.42 -3.29
C GLU A 44 6.16 13.01 -1.84
N PHE A 45 7.13 12.36 -1.22
CA PHE A 45 6.97 11.73 0.09
C PHE A 45 6.57 12.73 1.19
N GLU A 46 7.08 13.97 1.17
CA GLU A 46 6.75 14.96 2.20
C GLU A 46 5.26 15.33 2.20
N ARG A 47 4.59 15.33 1.05
CA ARG A 47 3.14 15.53 0.97
C ARG A 47 2.39 14.34 1.56
N ILE A 48 2.80 13.11 1.25
CA ILE A 48 2.20 11.90 1.84
C ILE A 48 2.39 11.90 3.36
N LYS A 49 3.56 12.27 3.83
CA LYS A 49 3.90 12.38 5.26
C LYS A 49 3.00 13.41 5.97
N SER A 50 2.73 14.55 5.33
CA SER A 50 1.82 15.55 5.89
C SER A 50 0.41 15.00 6.06
N VAL A 51 -0.15 14.33 5.04
CA VAL A 51 -1.47 13.69 5.12
C VAL A 51 -1.47 12.55 6.16
N ALA A 52 -0.39 11.77 6.25
CA ALA A 52 -0.29 10.69 7.21
C ALA A 52 -0.21 11.20 8.65
N ARG A 53 0.52 12.28 8.90
CA ARG A 53 0.66 12.88 10.23
C ARG A 53 -0.62 13.54 10.70
N ASP A 54 -1.36 14.18 9.83
CA ASP A 54 -2.68 14.76 10.15
C ASP A 54 -3.63 13.73 10.76
N TYR A 55 -3.47 12.46 10.40
CA TYR A 55 -4.27 11.35 10.95
C TYR A 55 -3.60 10.63 12.12
N LEU A 56 -2.27 10.38 12.04
CA LEU A 56 -1.55 9.59 13.05
C LEU A 56 -1.21 10.40 14.30
N ASP A 57 -1.03 11.70 14.15
CA ASP A 57 -0.63 12.64 15.20
C ASP A 57 -1.40 13.98 15.00
N PRO A 58 -2.73 13.96 15.16
CA PRO A 58 -3.57 15.13 14.91
C PRO A 58 -3.23 16.25 15.88
N GLN A 59 -2.96 17.44 15.34
CA GLN A 59 -2.71 18.64 16.14
C GLN A 59 -4.01 19.06 16.85
N GLU A 60 -3.92 19.32 18.15
CA GLU A 60 -5.09 19.68 18.99
C GLU A 60 -6.25 18.68 18.94
N GLY A 61 -5.97 17.40 18.54
CA GLY A 61 -6.98 16.36 18.44
C GLY A 61 -7.96 16.51 17.26
N GLN A 62 -7.68 17.42 16.33
CA GLN A 62 -8.51 17.66 15.15
C GLN A 62 -7.77 17.32 13.84
N ILE A 63 -8.48 16.68 12.93
CA ILE A 63 -8.05 16.45 11.57
C ILE A 63 -8.26 17.77 10.80
N ALA A 64 -7.16 18.35 10.29
CA ALA A 64 -7.18 19.68 9.69
C ALA A 64 -7.32 19.66 8.17
N LEU A 65 -6.88 18.58 7.48
CA LEU A 65 -6.84 18.54 6.04
C LEU A 65 -8.20 18.19 5.40
N GLU A 66 -8.60 19.00 4.43
CA GLU A 66 -9.80 18.71 3.64
C GLU A 66 -9.55 17.57 2.62
N PRO A 67 -10.60 16.79 2.27
CA PRO A 67 -10.48 15.67 1.32
C PRO A 67 -9.91 16.07 -0.03
N THR A 68 -10.22 17.27 -0.51
CA THR A 68 -9.75 17.81 -1.80
C THR A 68 -8.25 18.08 -1.75
N ASP A 69 -7.77 18.68 -0.66
CA ASP A 69 -6.35 18.95 -0.47
C ASP A 69 -5.54 17.68 -0.33
N MET A 70 -6.03 16.74 0.46
CA MET A 70 -5.42 15.41 0.56
C MET A 70 -5.32 14.73 -0.80
N TRP A 71 -6.39 14.78 -1.61
CA TRP A 71 -6.40 14.21 -2.95
C TRP A 71 -5.30 14.81 -3.83
N LEU A 72 -5.14 16.14 -3.79
CA LEU A 72 -4.10 16.84 -4.54
C LEU A 72 -2.70 16.50 -4.01
N MET A 73 -2.53 16.48 -2.68
CA MET A 73 -1.26 16.14 -2.03
C MET A 73 -0.81 14.71 -2.33
N LEU A 74 -1.75 13.77 -2.41
CA LEU A 74 -1.47 12.37 -2.77
C LEU A 74 -1.23 12.18 -4.27
N GLY A 75 -1.34 13.23 -5.10
CA GLY A 75 -1.14 13.17 -6.55
C GLY A 75 -2.30 12.53 -7.31
N GLY A 76 -3.50 12.53 -6.73
CA GLY A 76 -4.70 12.01 -7.35
C GLY A 76 -4.62 10.51 -7.65
N ARG A 77 -5.24 10.09 -8.76
CA ARG A 77 -5.25 8.68 -9.19
C ARG A 77 -3.84 8.12 -9.47
N ASP A 78 -3.01 8.93 -10.12
CA ASP A 78 -1.66 8.49 -10.50
C ASP A 78 -0.78 8.33 -9.28
N GLY A 79 -0.89 9.22 -8.30
CA GLY A 79 -0.20 9.10 -7.03
C GLY A 79 -0.61 7.83 -6.27
N LEU A 80 -1.91 7.56 -6.13
CA LEU A 80 -2.40 6.33 -5.51
C LEU A 80 -1.94 5.06 -6.24
N ARG A 81 -1.90 5.09 -7.57
CA ARG A 81 -1.38 3.99 -8.38
C ARG A 81 0.11 3.73 -8.11
N ARG A 82 0.93 4.80 -8.05
CA ARG A 82 2.35 4.71 -7.72
C ARG A 82 2.55 4.17 -6.30
N MET A 83 1.79 4.68 -5.32
CA MET A 83 1.82 4.16 -3.94
C MET A 83 1.54 2.66 -3.89
N LYS A 84 0.50 2.20 -4.59
CA LYS A 84 0.14 0.77 -4.68
C LYS A 84 1.25 -0.08 -5.32
N GLN A 85 1.92 0.44 -6.34
CA GLN A 85 3.01 -0.26 -7.01
C GLN A 85 4.26 -0.30 -6.13
N ASN A 86 4.64 0.82 -5.52
CA ASN A 86 5.75 0.89 -4.58
C ASN A 86 5.53 0.01 -3.35
N ALA A 87 4.29 -0.07 -2.83
CA ALA A 87 3.97 -0.96 -1.72
C ALA A 87 4.27 -2.43 -2.02
N ARG A 88 4.02 -2.87 -3.26
CA ARG A 88 4.40 -4.23 -3.70
C ARG A 88 5.91 -4.42 -3.73
N LEU A 89 6.66 -3.42 -4.21
CA LEU A 89 8.11 -3.46 -4.22
C LEU A 89 8.69 -3.44 -2.80
N MET A 90 8.12 -2.65 -1.89
CA MET A 90 8.50 -2.65 -0.48
C MET A 90 8.32 -4.02 0.18
N LEU A 91 7.24 -4.74 -0.16
CA LEU A 91 7.03 -6.12 0.33
C LEU A 91 8.11 -7.08 -0.18
N LEU A 92 8.50 -6.98 -1.46
CA LEU A 92 9.58 -7.80 -2.01
C LEU A 92 10.93 -7.46 -1.39
N LEU A 93 11.21 -6.18 -1.18
CA LEU A 93 12.41 -5.73 -0.49
C LEU A 93 12.44 -6.19 0.97
N ALA A 94 11.30 -6.16 1.68
CA ALA A 94 11.22 -6.68 3.03
C ALA A 94 11.47 -8.20 3.07
N ALA A 95 10.90 -8.96 2.14
CA ALA A 95 11.17 -10.40 2.00
C ALA A 95 12.66 -10.68 1.67
N HIS A 96 13.30 -9.81 0.88
CA HIS A 96 14.72 -9.91 0.61
C HIS A 96 15.57 -9.69 1.87
N ALA A 97 15.20 -8.72 2.72
CA ALA A 97 15.90 -8.45 3.97
C ALA A 97 15.79 -9.60 4.99
N GLN A 98 14.72 -10.42 4.94
CA GLN A 98 14.59 -11.60 5.81
C GLN A 98 15.72 -12.63 5.63
N GLN A 99 16.39 -12.62 4.49
CA GLN A 99 17.52 -13.55 4.24
C GLN A 99 18.72 -13.28 5.14
N TRP A 100 18.84 -12.06 5.69
CA TRP A 100 19.96 -11.65 6.54
C TRP A 100 19.62 -11.59 8.03
N ASN A 101 18.36 -11.34 8.37
CA ASN A 101 17.88 -11.29 9.76
C ASN A 101 16.49 -11.92 9.80
N PHE A 102 16.44 -13.23 10.08
CA PHE A 102 15.20 -14.00 10.01
C PHE A 102 14.19 -13.57 11.08
N ASP A 103 14.61 -13.43 12.32
CA ASP A 103 13.69 -13.23 13.46
C ASP A 103 12.99 -11.85 13.41
N GLU A 104 13.75 -10.77 13.31
CA GLU A 104 13.20 -9.43 13.18
C GLU A 104 12.53 -9.23 11.82
N GLY A 105 13.13 -9.77 10.75
CA GLY A 105 12.64 -9.68 9.40
C GLY A 105 11.24 -10.25 9.22
N VAL A 106 10.91 -11.38 9.85
CA VAL A 106 9.57 -11.99 9.79
C VAL A 106 8.52 -11.06 10.40
N ILE A 107 8.77 -10.55 11.60
CA ILE A 107 7.82 -9.68 12.32
C ILE A 107 7.59 -8.38 11.54
N VAL A 108 8.66 -7.74 11.06
CA VAL A 108 8.56 -6.49 10.32
C VAL A 108 7.87 -6.69 8.98
N THR A 109 8.20 -7.76 8.24
CA THR A 109 7.56 -8.06 6.96
C THR A 109 6.07 -8.32 7.12
N GLU A 110 5.65 -9.01 8.19
CA GLU A 110 4.21 -9.22 8.44
C GLU A 110 3.49 -7.90 8.75
N ARG A 111 4.13 -6.97 9.47
CA ARG A 111 3.58 -5.63 9.69
C ARG A 111 3.46 -4.84 8.38
N ILE A 112 4.51 -4.86 7.54
CA ILE A 112 4.49 -4.23 6.21
C ILE A 112 3.40 -4.85 5.34
N ARG A 113 3.19 -6.17 5.41
CA ARG A 113 2.12 -6.86 4.69
C ARG A 113 0.74 -6.39 5.11
N ARG A 114 0.49 -6.22 6.41
CA ARG A 114 -0.79 -5.70 6.92
C ARG A 114 -1.04 -4.27 6.44
N ASP A 115 -0.02 -3.42 6.49
CA ASP A 115 -0.12 -2.05 5.98
C ASP A 115 -0.36 -2.03 4.46
N ALA A 116 0.27 -2.91 3.70
CA ALA A 116 0.03 -3.05 2.26
C ALA A 116 -1.41 -3.47 1.94
N LEU A 117 -1.99 -4.36 2.75
CA LEU A 117 -3.40 -4.76 2.60
C LEU A 117 -4.36 -3.60 2.92
N ARG A 118 -4.09 -2.83 3.99
CA ARG A 118 -4.86 -1.63 4.32
C ARG A 118 -4.78 -0.60 3.20
N LEU A 119 -3.57 -0.29 2.74
CA LEU A 119 -3.34 0.61 1.61
C LEU A 119 -4.14 0.19 0.37
N GLN A 120 -4.07 -1.09 -0.02
CA GLN A 120 -4.79 -1.60 -1.19
C GLN A 120 -6.31 -1.50 -1.03
N THR A 121 -6.82 -1.80 0.17
CA THR A 121 -8.25 -1.70 0.48
C THR A 121 -8.72 -0.25 0.39
N SER A 122 -8.00 0.67 1.03
CA SER A 122 -8.34 2.10 1.03
C SER A 122 -8.28 2.71 -0.37
N ILE A 123 -7.25 2.38 -1.17
CA ILE A 123 -7.17 2.81 -2.56
C ILE A 123 -8.36 2.27 -3.37
N ARG A 124 -8.70 0.99 -3.20
CA ARG A 124 -9.87 0.39 -3.91
C ARG A 124 -11.17 1.11 -3.54
N GLN A 125 -11.37 1.47 -2.29
CA GLN A 125 -12.55 2.19 -1.83
C GLN A 125 -12.63 3.59 -2.43
N VAL A 126 -11.50 4.32 -2.50
CA VAL A 126 -11.41 5.61 -3.20
C VAL A 126 -11.72 5.44 -4.69
N GLU A 127 -11.12 4.46 -5.36
CA GLU A 127 -11.38 4.18 -6.79
C GLU A 127 -12.86 3.84 -7.04
N MET A 128 -13.48 3.07 -6.15
CA MET A 128 -14.91 2.71 -6.23
C MET A 128 -15.81 3.94 -6.04
N ALA A 129 -15.50 4.78 -5.05
CA ALA A 129 -16.24 6.03 -4.82
C ALA A 129 -16.19 6.95 -6.05
N LEU A 130 -15.02 7.09 -6.68
CA LEU A 130 -14.84 7.87 -7.91
C LEU A 130 -15.58 7.26 -9.11
N MET A 131 -15.66 5.94 -9.20
CA MET A 131 -16.41 5.26 -10.27
C MET A 131 -17.91 5.44 -10.09
N MET A 132 -18.41 5.29 -8.87
CA MET A 132 -19.83 5.51 -8.55
C MET A 132 -20.27 6.94 -8.80
N HIS A 133 -19.40 7.91 -8.49
CA HIS A 133 -19.64 9.31 -8.80
C HIS A 133 -19.85 9.55 -10.31
N ARG A 134 -18.98 8.98 -11.15
CA ARG A 134 -19.12 9.08 -12.60
C ARG A 134 -20.43 8.48 -13.10
N LEU A 135 -20.86 7.36 -12.51
CA LEU A 135 -22.07 6.65 -12.93
C LEU A 135 -23.34 7.36 -12.50
N MET A 136 -23.38 7.90 -11.29
CA MET A 136 -24.58 8.47 -10.66
C MET A 136 -24.72 9.99 -10.84
N ARG A 137 -23.77 10.68 -11.49
CA ARG A 137 -23.72 12.16 -11.63
C ARG A 137 -23.93 12.93 -10.31
N ARG A 138 -23.69 12.30 -9.16
CA ARG A 138 -23.74 12.92 -7.84
C ARG A 138 -22.38 13.46 -7.46
N SER A 139 -22.32 14.50 -6.64
CA SER A 139 -21.05 15.00 -6.08
C SER A 139 -20.33 13.87 -5.37
N ALA A 140 -19.10 13.55 -5.81
CA ALA A 140 -18.29 12.55 -5.12
C ALA A 140 -17.84 13.14 -3.79
N THR A 141 -18.41 12.65 -2.73
CA THR A 141 -17.83 12.88 -1.41
C THR A 141 -16.62 11.94 -1.32
N LEU A 142 -15.42 12.48 -1.58
CA LEU A 142 -14.19 11.77 -1.25
C LEU A 142 -14.27 11.46 0.24
N ILE A 143 -14.14 10.19 0.59
CA ILE A 143 -14.21 9.77 1.99
C ILE A 143 -12.83 10.05 2.60
N PRO A 144 -12.67 11.10 3.44
CA PRO A 144 -11.38 11.53 3.96
C PRO A 144 -10.65 10.40 4.67
N PHE A 145 -11.37 9.56 5.39
CA PHE A 145 -10.83 8.41 6.09
C PHE A 145 -9.97 7.49 5.20
N HIS A 146 -10.42 7.21 3.97
CA HIS A 146 -9.66 6.31 3.09
C HIS A 146 -8.41 6.94 2.50
N LEU A 147 -8.39 8.26 2.31
CA LEU A 147 -7.20 8.99 1.90
C LEU A 147 -6.15 9.02 3.02
N HIS A 148 -6.57 9.31 4.24
CA HIS A 148 -5.72 9.26 5.43
C HIS A 148 -5.16 7.84 5.67
N GLU A 149 -6.01 6.81 5.60
CA GLU A 149 -5.59 5.43 5.80
C GLU A 149 -4.58 4.98 4.73
N ALA A 150 -4.79 5.39 3.46
CA ALA A 150 -3.85 5.11 2.39
C ALA A 150 -2.49 5.79 2.65
N ALA A 151 -2.49 7.08 2.98
CA ALA A 151 -1.27 7.82 3.27
C ALA A 151 -0.52 7.26 4.48
N SER A 152 -1.25 7.00 5.58
CA SER A 152 -0.68 6.47 6.82
C SER A 152 -0.09 5.08 6.64
N SER A 153 -0.80 4.20 5.94
CA SER A 153 -0.30 2.85 5.64
C SER A 153 0.98 2.90 4.81
N TYR A 154 1.03 3.74 3.77
CA TYR A 154 2.22 3.91 2.94
C TYR A 154 3.40 4.49 3.74
N TYR A 155 3.15 5.52 4.56
CA TYR A 155 4.14 6.13 5.44
C TYR A 155 4.73 5.10 6.42
N LEU A 156 3.89 4.32 7.09
CA LEU A 156 4.34 3.29 8.03
C LEU A 156 5.13 2.17 7.35
N MET A 157 4.71 1.74 6.14
CA MET A 157 5.46 0.75 5.36
C MET A 157 6.88 1.23 5.06
N ARG A 158 7.02 2.47 4.59
CA ARG A 158 8.32 3.06 4.31
C ARG A 158 9.20 3.12 5.57
N GLN A 159 8.67 3.62 6.68
CA GLN A 159 9.41 3.73 7.93
C GLN A 159 9.91 2.36 8.42
N ARG A 160 9.04 1.36 8.41
CA ARG A 160 9.39 0.00 8.83
C ARG A 160 10.43 -0.64 7.92
N LEU A 161 10.31 -0.44 6.61
CA LEU A 161 11.28 -0.97 5.65
C LEU A 161 12.65 -0.32 5.85
N LEU A 162 12.72 1.00 6.00
CA LEU A 162 13.96 1.71 6.24
C LEU A 162 14.61 1.29 7.57
N ALA A 163 13.82 1.16 8.64
CA ALA A 163 14.30 0.67 9.93
C ALA A 163 14.87 -0.76 9.81
N LEU A 164 14.19 -1.65 9.08
CA LEU A 164 14.66 -3.01 8.83
C LEU A 164 16.02 -3.02 8.11
N TYR A 165 16.19 -2.21 7.08
CA TYR A 165 17.46 -2.13 6.36
C TYR A 165 18.58 -1.47 7.19
N GLN A 166 18.24 -0.51 8.03
CA GLN A 166 19.20 0.13 8.93
C GLN A 166 19.79 -0.87 9.93
N THR A 167 18.97 -1.81 10.43
CA THR A 167 19.42 -2.83 11.40
C THR A 167 20.04 -4.05 10.74
N SER A 168 19.48 -4.52 9.62
CA SER A 168 19.90 -5.78 8.97
C SER A 168 21.00 -5.60 7.92
N HIS A 169 21.05 -4.45 7.22
CA HIS A 169 22.03 -4.21 6.15
C HIS A 169 22.31 -2.72 5.94
N ALA A 170 23.11 -2.14 6.85
CA ALA A 170 23.43 -0.71 6.84
C ALA A 170 24.04 -0.20 5.52
N GLY A 171 24.76 -1.04 4.77
CA GLY A 171 25.35 -0.67 3.48
C GLY A 171 24.35 -0.41 2.36
N LEU A 172 23.14 -1.01 2.42
CA LEU A 172 22.08 -0.81 1.41
C LEU A 172 21.11 0.31 1.83
N TYR A 173 21.08 0.68 3.11
CA TYR A 173 20.16 1.67 3.65
C TYR A 173 20.22 3.04 2.95
N PRO A 174 21.41 3.67 2.71
CA PRO A 174 21.46 5.01 2.12
C PRO A 174 20.80 5.06 0.74
N ARG A 175 21.10 4.07 -0.11
CA ARG A 175 20.55 3.98 -1.45
C ARG A 175 19.04 3.75 -1.45
N LEU A 176 18.54 2.95 -0.50
CA LEU A 176 17.10 2.72 -0.35
C LEU A 176 16.38 3.96 0.17
N ALA A 177 16.99 4.70 1.11
CA ALA A 177 16.44 5.92 1.68
C ALA A 177 16.34 7.07 0.67
N GLU A 178 17.27 7.12 -0.30
CA GLU A 178 17.28 8.12 -1.37
C GLU A 178 16.13 7.91 -2.38
N VAL A 179 15.78 6.66 -2.65
CA VAL A 179 14.79 6.32 -3.68
C VAL A 179 13.36 6.29 -3.14
N LEU A 180 13.18 5.97 -1.86
CA LEU A 180 11.87 5.93 -1.17
C LEU A 180 11.48 7.29 -0.61
#